data_1162cf9ee1939e7f1c92ff2c12b5f9c9
#
_entry.id   1162cf9ee1939e7f1c92ff2c12b5f9c9
#
_cell.length_a   1.000
_cell.length_b   1.000
_cell.length_c   1.000
_cell.angle_alpha   90.00
_cell.angle_beta   90.00
_cell.angle_gamma   90.00
#
_symmetry.space_group_name_H-M   'P 1'
#
loop_
_entity.id
_entity.type
_entity.pdbx_description
1 polymer ?
#
loop_
_entity_poly.entity_id
_entity_poly.type
_entity_poly.pdbx_seq_one_letter_code
_entity_poly.pdbx_strand_id
1 'polypeptide(L)'
;MATQNSAIQRLGSGAWAKLALAANAVAERSSRQRRRAVLTEQHRLHFDLLCKAMDDPALAAVLNTYETEITSEEQRQYLFANALYINALYFHRIGALTRAELHGHFRIMCQNQIFRAYWVATEHHRKSLPDSSEEAELGRMMDSLIQDQTDSDTDEWWVVGEPDEESP
;
A
#
# COMPACT_ATOMS: atom_id res chain seq x y z
N MET A 1 -28.83 46.64 37.58
CA MET A 1 -28.92 45.17 37.74
C MET A 1 -28.86 44.36 36.42
N ALA A 2 -28.42 44.95 35.30
CA ALA A 2 -28.41 44.29 33.98
C ALA A 2 -27.05 43.66 33.58
N THR A 3 -25.98 43.90 34.29
CA THR A 3 -24.61 43.49 33.91
C THR A 3 -24.20 42.11 34.44
N GLN A 4 -24.87 41.57 35.45
CA GLN A 4 -24.56 40.23 36.02
C GLN A 4 -25.10 39.05 35.18
N ASN A 5 -26.23 39.24 34.48
CA ASN A 5 -26.81 38.15 33.67
C ASN A 5 -25.99 37.84 32.40
N SER A 6 -25.28 38.81 31.84
CA SER A 6 -24.46 38.59 30.64
C SER A 6 -23.17 37.81 30.92
N ALA A 7 -22.60 37.86 32.11
CA ALA A 7 -21.38 37.13 32.47
C ALA A 7 -21.68 35.65 32.71
N ILE A 8 -22.82 35.33 33.35
CA ILE A 8 -23.25 33.95 33.61
C ILE A 8 -23.63 33.21 32.30
N GLN A 9 -24.26 33.93 31.34
CA GLN A 9 -24.57 33.37 30.02
C GLN A 9 -23.32 33.09 29.18
N ARG A 10 -22.28 33.96 29.31
CA ARG A 10 -20.99 33.71 28.59
C ARG A 10 -20.18 32.57 29.18
N LEU A 11 -20.23 32.36 30.50
CA LEU A 11 -19.59 31.21 31.15
C LEU A 11 -20.29 29.87 30.81
N GLY A 12 -21.62 29.90 30.67
CA GLY A 12 -22.39 28.72 30.25
C GLY A 12 -22.06 28.32 28.79
N SER A 13 -22.01 29.24 27.85
CA SER A 13 -21.73 28.96 26.43
C SER A 13 -20.32 28.39 26.21
N GLY A 14 -19.31 28.88 26.95
CA GLY A 14 -17.95 28.35 26.89
C GLY A 14 -17.81 26.92 27.42
N ALA A 15 -18.55 26.55 28.45
CA ALA A 15 -18.56 25.19 29.01
C ALA A 15 -19.24 24.20 28.04
N TRP A 16 -20.36 24.57 27.45
CA TRP A 16 -21.04 23.77 26.43
C TRP A 16 -20.20 23.58 25.17
N ALA A 17 -19.48 24.60 24.70
CA ALA A 17 -18.58 24.48 23.57
C ALA A 17 -17.43 23.50 23.84
N LYS A 18 -16.84 23.53 25.04
CA LYS A 18 -15.80 22.57 25.44
C LYS A 18 -16.32 21.14 25.54
N LEU A 19 -17.52 20.93 26.07
CA LEU A 19 -18.16 19.63 26.11
C LEU A 19 -18.47 19.10 24.71
N ALA A 20 -18.96 19.93 23.80
CA ALA A 20 -19.21 19.54 22.41
C ALA A 20 -17.91 19.18 21.68
N LEU A 21 -16.83 19.92 21.87
CA LEU A 21 -15.51 19.59 21.32
C LEU A 21 -14.97 18.27 21.87
N ALA A 22 -15.11 18.02 23.17
CA ALA A 22 -14.69 16.77 23.79
C ALA A 22 -15.52 15.60 23.27
N ALA A 23 -16.85 15.75 23.15
CA ALA A 23 -17.73 14.72 22.59
C ALA A 23 -17.38 14.40 21.14
N ASN A 24 -17.11 15.41 20.30
CA ASN A 24 -16.69 15.23 18.93
C ASN A 24 -15.33 14.49 18.85
N ALA A 25 -14.36 14.87 19.69
CA ALA A 25 -13.06 14.18 19.74
C ALA A 25 -13.18 12.70 20.12
N VAL A 26 -14.07 12.38 21.06
CA VAL A 26 -14.36 10.98 21.45
C VAL A 26 -15.05 10.24 20.30
N ALA A 27 -16.02 10.85 19.64
CA ALA A 27 -16.72 10.27 18.50
C ALA A 27 -15.75 9.99 17.33
N GLU A 28 -14.87 10.92 17.04
CA GLU A 28 -13.84 10.72 16.01
C GLU A 28 -12.86 9.59 16.34
N ARG A 29 -12.38 9.52 17.59
CA ARG A 29 -11.53 8.41 18.06
C ARG A 29 -12.23 7.08 17.93
N SER A 30 -13.48 6.98 18.35
CA SER A 30 -14.29 5.78 18.22
C SER A 30 -14.50 5.37 16.77
N SER A 31 -14.76 6.32 15.87
CA SER A 31 -14.91 6.10 14.44
C SER A 31 -13.61 5.56 13.82
N ARG A 32 -12.47 6.19 14.12
CA ARG A 32 -11.14 5.73 13.66
C ARG A 32 -10.82 4.33 14.16
N GLN A 33 -11.12 4.04 15.42
CA GLN A 33 -10.88 2.71 15.99
C GLN A 33 -11.76 1.63 15.33
N ARG A 34 -13.05 1.92 15.09
CA ARG A 34 -13.94 1.01 14.34
C ARG A 34 -13.43 0.76 12.92
N ARG A 35 -13.03 1.82 12.20
CA ARG A 35 -12.46 1.69 10.86
C ARG A 35 -11.20 0.82 10.86
N ARG A 36 -10.29 1.01 11.82
CA ARG A 36 -9.10 0.16 11.96
C ARG A 36 -9.47 -1.30 12.21
N ALA A 37 -10.43 -1.57 13.08
CA ALA A 37 -10.87 -2.93 13.37
C ALA A 37 -11.46 -3.62 12.12
N VAL A 38 -12.26 -2.91 11.33
CA VAL A 38 -12.80 -3.43 10.06
C VAL A 38 -11.67 -3.72 9.07
N LEU A 39 -10.72 -2.81 8.90
CA LEU A 39 -9.56 -3.01 8.02
C LEU A 39 -8.71 -4.19 8.47
N THR A 40 -8.50 -4.37 9.78
CA THR A 40 -7.75 -5.50 10.33
C THR A 40 -8.45 -6.83 10.00
N GLU A 41 -9.76 -6.90 10.18
CA GLU A 41 -10.50 -8.13 9.89
C GLU A 41 -10.53 -8.43 8.39
N GLN A 42 -10.75 -7.43 7.54
CA GLN A 42 -10.67 -7.59 6.08
C GLN A 42 -9.30 -8.07 5.64
N HIS A 43 -8.22 -7.49 6.19
CA HIS A 43 -6.85 -7.90 5.88
C HIS A 43 -6.60 -9.34 6.30
N ARG A 44 -7.02 -9.73 7.53
CA ARG A 44 -6.88 -11.09 8.02
C ARG A 44 -7.57 -12.10 7.12
N LEU A 45 -8.84 -11.86 6.75
CA LEU A 45 -9.60 -12.74 5.88
C LEU A 45 -8.97 -12.85 4.48
N HIS A 46 -8.52 -11.73 3.92
CA HIS A 46 -7.85 -11.73 2.62
C HIS A 46 -6.53 -12.52 2.67
N PHE A 47 -5.72 -12.31 3.71
CA PHE A 47 -4.47 -13.03 3.91
C PHE A 47 -4.70 -14.53 4.10
N ASP A 48 -5.71 -14.93 4.86
CA ASP A 48 -6.10 -16.34 5.03
C ASP A 48 -6.49 -17.00 3.69
N LEU A 49 -7.19 -16.28 2.81
CA LEU A 49 -7.52 -16.75 1.46
C LEU A 49 -6.27 -16.95 0.60
N LEU A 50 -5.34 -15.99 0.62
CA LEU A 50 -4.08 -16.10 -0.11
C LEU A 50 -3.22 -17.28 0.39
N CYS A 51 -3.13 -17.49 1.72
CA CYS A 51 -2.43 -18.62 2.29
C CYS A 51 -3.00 -19.95 1.81
N LYS A 52 -4.33 -20.11 1.83
CA LYS A 52 -4.99 -21.31 1.32
C LYS A 52 -4.71 -21.55 -0.16
N ALA A 53 -4.71 -20.50 -0.97
CA ALA A 53 -4.40 -20.62 -2.38
C ALA A 53 -2.92 -20.94 -2.64
N MET A 54 -2.00 -20.47 -1.80
CA MET A 54 -0.59 -20.86 -1.89
C MET A 54 -0.33 -22.30 -1.51
N ASP A 55 -1.16 -22.88 -0.66
CA ASP A 55 -1.03 -24.27 -0.20
C ASP A 55 -1.73 -25.27 -1.13
N ASP A 56 -2.73 -24.84 -1.92
CA ASP A 56 -3.54 -25.69 -2.80
C ASP A 56 -3.60 -25.13 -4.22
N PRO A 57 -2.94 -25.80 -5.21
CA PRO A 57 -2.96 -25.36 -6.60
C PRO A 57 -4.35 -25.28 -7.24
N ALA A 58 -5.32 -26.08 -6.78
CA ALA A 58 -6.68 -26.01 -7.29
C ALA A 58 -7.39 -24.73 -6.83
N LEU A 59 -7.11 -24.27 -5.61
CA LEU A 59 -7.60 -22.99 -5.11
C LEU A 59 -6.83 -21.81 -5.75
N ALA A 60 -5.53 -21.97 -5.99
CA ALA A 60 -4.74 -20.97 -6.72
C ALA A 60 -5.29 -20.74 -8.12
N ALA A 61 -5.73 -21.79 -8.83
CA ALA A 61 -6.31 -21.70 -10.16
C ALA A 61 -7.58 -20.81 -10.21
N VAL A 62 -8.36 -20.72 -9.12
CA VAL A 62 -9.53 -19.82 -9.02
C VAL A 62 -9.11 -18.36 -9.05
N LEU A 63 -7.91 -18.04 -8.57
CA LEU A 63 -7.35 -16.69 -8.55
C LEU A 63 -6.48 -16.38 -9.78
N ASN A 64 -6.36 -17.33 -10.72
CA ASN A 64 -5.59 -17.12 -11.94
C ASN A 64 -6.38 -16.26 -12.93
N THR A 65 -6.01 -14.98 -12.97
CA THR A 65 -6.60 -13.98 -13.86
C THR A 65 -5.52 -13.32 -14.72
N TYR A 66 -4.35 -13.94 -14.86
CA TYR A 66 -3.24 -13.43 -15.67
C TYR A 66 -3.53 -13.61 -17.17
N GLU A 67 -3.10 -12.66 -17.98
CA GLU A 67 -3.28 -12.69 -19.44
C GLU A 67 -2.37 -13.71 -20.14
N THR A 68 -1.27 -14.08 -19.48
CA THR A 68 -0.30 -15.06 -19.96
C THR A 68 -0.36 -16.34 -19.14
N GLU A 69 -0.04 -17.46 -19.77
CA GLU A 69 0.12 -18.71 -19.05
C GLU A 69 1.31 -18.60 -18.10
N ILE A 70 1.09 -18.95 -16.84
CA ILE A 70 2.12 -19.03 -15.80
C ILE A 70 2.14 -20.41 -15.19
N THR A 71 3.30 -20.84 -14.72
CA THR A 71 3.45 -22.09 -14.01
C THR A 71 2.79 -22.05 -12.61
N SER A 72 2.48 -23.21 -12.04
CA SER A 72 1.96 -23.28 -10.66
C SER A 72 2.93 -22.69 -9.63
N GLU A 73 4.24 -22.76 -9.88
CA GLU A 73 5.25 -22.17 -9.02
C GLU A 73 5.23 -20.63 -9.11
N GLU A 74 5.22 -20.09 -10.33
CA GLU A 74 5.09 -18.64 -10.55
C GLU A 74 3.79 -18.10 -9.94
N GLN A 75 2.68 -18.82 -10.12
CA GLN A 75 1.41 -18.43 -9.52
C GLN A 75 1.51 -18.34 -8.00
N ARG A 76 2.15 -19.31 -7.36
CA ARG A 76 2.38 -19.31 -5.91
C ARG A 76 3.25 -18.13 -5.48
N GLN A 77 4.31 -17.84 -6.22
CA GLN A 77 5.19 -16.71 -5.98
C GLN A 77 4.44 -15.38 -6.14
N TYR A 78 3.58 -15.26 -7.14
CA TYR A 78 2.77 -14.06 -7.38
C TYR A 78 1.70 -13.85 -6.29
N LEU A 79 1.09 -14.92 -5.79
CA LEU A 79 0.19 -14.84 -4.64
C LEU A 79 0.92 -14.34 -3.38
N PHE A 80 2.17 -14.78 -3.18
CA PHE A 80 2.98 -14.29 -2.07
C PHE A 80 3.42 -12.84 -2.27
N ALA A 81 3.80 -12.44 -3.48
CA ALA A 81 4.11 -11.05 -3.83
C ALA A 81 2.90 -10.13 -3.58
N ASN A 82 1.70 -10.59 -3.97
CA ASN A 82 0.45 -9.88 -3.66
C ASN A 82 0.25 -9.75 -2.15
N ALA A 83 0.45 -10.81 -1.39
CA ALA A 83 0.33 -10.78 0.08
C ALA A 83 1.27 -9.74 0.71
N LEU A 84 2.52 -9.65 0.25
CA LEU A 84 3.50 -8.64 0.72
C LEU A 84 3.04 -7.22 0.39
N TYR A 85 2.58 -6.99 -0.84
CA TYR A 85 2.08 -5.68 -1.28
C TYR A 85 0.87 -5.23 -0.45
N ILE A 86 -0.15 -6.08 -0.33
CA ILE A 86 -1.36 -5.79 0.44
C ILE A 86 -1.04 -5.58 1.92
N ASN A 87 -0.06 -6.31 2.46
CA ASN A 87 0.39 -6.13 3.85
C ASN A 87 1.02 -4.74 4.07
N ALA A 88 1.85 -4.26 3.15
CA ALA A 88 2.42 -2.92 3.23
C ALA A 88 1.33 -1.82 3.15
N LEU A 89 0.36 -1.98 2.22
CA LEU A 89 -0.80 -1.09 2.13
C LEU A 89 -1.64 -1.09 3.41
N TYR A 90 -1.87 -2.26 3.99
CA TYR A 90 -2.60 -2.38 5.25
C TYR A 90 -1.92 -1.59 6.37
N PHE A 91 -0.62 -1.75 6.57
CA PHE A 91 0.11 -1.00 7.59
C PHE A 91 0.05 0.51 7.36
N HIS A 92 0.10 0.95 6.12
CA HIS A 92 -0.07 2.35 5.78
C HIS A 92 -1.50 2.83 6.13
N ARG A 93 -2.53 2.11 5.74
CA ARG A 93 -3.94 2.47 5.98
C ARG A 93 -4.34 2.51 7.44
N ILE A 94 -3.75 1.68 8.27
CA ILE A 94 -3.95 1.75 9.73
C ILE A 94 -3.08 2.82 10.40
N GLY A 95 -2.21 3.50 9.63
CA GLY A 95 -1.32 4.56 10.13
C GLY A 95 -0.12 4.03 10.92
N ALA A 96 0.28 2.76 10.71
CA ALA A 96 1.50 2.18 11.26
C ALA A 96 2.72 2.50 10.39
N LEU A 97 2.53 2.79 9.10
CA LEU A 97 3.54 3.29 8.18
C LEU A 97 3.13 4.66 7.64
N THR A 98 4.06 5.59 7.64
CA THR A 98 3.95 6.84 6.89
C THR A 98 4.09 6.58 5.38
N ARG A 99 3.73 7.56 4.55
CA ARG A 99 3.91 7.46 3.09
C ARG A 99 5.38 7.29 2.69
N ALA A 100 6.30 7.96 3.40
CA ALA A 100 7.73 7.84 3.14
C ALA A 100 8.27 6.45 3.48
N GLU A 101 7.83 5.86 4.58
CA GLU A 101 8.18 4.48 4.96
C GLU A 101 7.59 3.47 3.97
N LEU A 102 6.34 3.66 3.55
CA LEU A 102 5.71 2.82 2.51
C LEU A 102 6.51 2.86 1.20
N HIS A 103 6.94 4.05 0.77
CA HIS A 103 7.82 4.21 -0.40
C HIS A 103 9.13 3.42 -0.23
N GLY A 104 9.75 3.47 0.96
CA GLY A 104 10.94 2.67 1.27
C GLY A 104 10.69 1.16 1.17
N HIS A 105 9.54 0.67 1.69
CA HIS A 105 9.13 -0.73 1.54
C HIS A 105 8.94 -1.13 0.09
N PHE A 106 8.29 -0.30 -0.71
CA PHE A 106 8.08 -0.54 -2.14
C PHE A 106 9.41 -0.62 -2.89
N ARG A 107 10.35 0.29 -2.60
CA ARG A 107 11.68 0.26 -3.22
C ARG A 107 12.43 -1.05 -2.93
N ILE A 108 12.31 -1.60 -1.72
CA ILE A 108 12.92 -2.90 -1.38
C ILE A 108 12.23 -4.03 -2.16
N MET A 109 10.89 -4.01 -2.28
CA MET A 109 10.15 -5.02 -3.05
C MET A 109 10.55 -5.00 -4.53
N CYS A 110 10.76 -3.83 -5.13
CA CYS A 110 11.16 -3.66 -6.52
C CYS A 110 12.56 -4.22 -6.82
N GLN A 111 13.43 -4.44 -5.84
CA GLN A 111 14.73 -5.11 -6.04
C GLN A 111 14.56 -6.60 -6.39
N ASN A 112 13.43 -7.21 -6.03
CA ASN A 112 13.16 -8.61 -6.30
C ASN A 112 12.58 -8.81 -7.71
N GLN A 113 13.24 -9.61 -8.55
CA GLN A 113 12.83 -9.87 -9.92
C GLN A 113 11.44 -10.54 -10.00
N ILE A 114 11.11 -11.47 -9.09
CA ILE A 114 9.81 -12.13 -9.07
C ILE A 114 8.70 -11.11 -8.73
N PHE A 115 8.98 -10.18 -7.82
CA PHE A 115 8.03 -9.12 -7.50
C PHE A 115 7.80 -8.19 -8.70
N ARG A 116 8.84 -7.83 -9.44
CA ARG A 116 8.69 -7.04 -10.67
C ARG A 116 7.87 -7.80 -11.73
N ALA A 117 8.13 -9.09 -11.92
CA ALA A 117 7.36 -9.93 -12.85
C ALA A 117 5.87 -10.02 -12.44
N TYR A 118 5.57 -10.23 -11.16
CA TYR A 118 4.22 -10.16 -10.61
C TYR A 118 3.56 -8.80 -10.90
N TRP A 119 4.29 -7.71 -10.69
CA TRP A 119 3.76 -6.36 -10.90
C TRP A 119 3.38 -6.11 -12.36
N VAL A 120 4.21 -6.54 -13.31
CA VAL A 120 3.90 -6.48 -14.75
C VAL A 120 2.71 -7.38 -15.08
N ALA A 121 2.69 -8.62 -14.63
CA ALA A 121 1.61 -9.57 -14.91
C ALA A 121 0.23 -9.12 -14.40
N THR A 122 0.19 -8.22 -13.41
CA THR A 122 -1.06 -7.67 -12.84
C THR A 122 -1.39 -6.25 -13.29
N GLU A 123 -0.73 -5.72 -14.30
CA GLU A 123 -0.94 -4.35 -14.80
C GLU A 123 -2.39 -4.09 -15.20
N HIS A 124 -3.02 -5.04 -15.91
CA HIS A 124 -4.41 -4.92 -16.38
C HIS A 124 -5.41 -4.77 -15.22
N HIS A 125 -5.16 -5.39 -14.05
CA HIS A 125 -6.00 -5.20 -12.86
C HIS A 125 -5.92 -3.75 -12.37
N ARG A 126 -4.73 -3.18 -12.33
CA ARG A 126 -4.51 -1.80 -11.87
C ARG A 126 -5.09 -0.77 -12.82
N LYS A 127 -5.06 -1.05 -14.14
CA LYS A 127 -5.67 -0.20 -15.16
C LYS A 127 -7.19 -0.10 -15.05
N SER A 128 -7.84 -1.04 -14.36
CA SER A 128 -9.28 -1.00 -14.10
C SER A 128 -9.68 -0.11 -12.91
N LEU A 129 -8.71 0.36 -12.13
CA LEU A 129 -8.97 1.21 -10.97
C LEU A 129 -9.31 2.65 -11.39
N PRO A 130 -10.21 3.34 -10.67
CA PRO A 130 -10.43 4.76 -10.88
C PRO A 130 -9.14 5.56 -10.65
N ASP A 131 -8.79 6.46 -11.56
CA ASP A 131 -7.55 7.26 -11.50
C ASP A 131 -7.39 8.06 -10.20
N SER A 132 -8.51 8.46 -9.59
CA SER A 132 -8.55 9.21 -8.34
C SER A 132 -8.46 8.34 -7.08
N SER A 133 -8.37 7.02 -7.21
CA SER A 133 -8.27 6.12 -6.07
C SER A 133 -6.86 6.15 -5.45
N GLU A 134 -6.80 5.91 -4.13
CA GLU A 134 -5.53 5.76 -3.41
C GLU A 134 -4.70 4.62 -4.02
N GLU A 135 -5.35 3.52 -4.40
CA GLU A 135 -4.72 2.36 -5.01
C GLU A 135 -4.05 2.71 -6.34
N ALA A 136 -4.71 3.51 -7.19
CA ALA A 136 -4.13 3.96 -8.46
C ALA A 136 -2.94 4.90 -8.23
N GLU A 137 -3.00 5.78 -7.23
CA GLU A 137 -1.88 6.66 -6.85
C GLU A 137 -0.66 5.87 -6.36
N LEU A 138 -0.88 4.89 -5.48
CA LEU A 138 0.18 4.02 -4.96
C LEU A 138 0.72 3.07 -6.04
N GLY A 139 -0.15 2.64 -6.97
CA GLY A 139 0.26 1.90 -8.16
C GLY A 139 1.23 2.68 -9.02
N ARG A 140 0.94 3.94 -9.34
CA ARG A 140 1.86 4.82 -10.10
C ARG A 140 3.20 5.04 -9.39
N MET A 141 3.18 5.12 -8.04
CA MET A 141 4.42 5.18 -7.25
C MET A 141 5.28 3.93 -7.46
N MET A 142 4.65 2.76 -7.46
CA MET A 142 5.34 1.49 -7.70
C MET A 142 5.86 1.40 -9.14
N ASP A 143 5.06 1.81 -10.13
CA ASP A 143 5.46 1.83 -11.55
C ASP A 143 6.73 2.68 -11.75
N SER A 144 6.79 3.86 -11.12
CA SER A 144 7.98 4.73 -11.15
C SER A 144 9.21 4.06 -10.53
N LEU A 145 9.05 3.38 -9.39
CA LEU A 145 10.17 2.68 -8.73
C LEU A 145 10.70 1.51 -9.55
N ILE A 146 9.82 0.80 -10.26
CA ILE A 146 10.24 -0.30 -11.16
C ILE A 146 10.97 0.25 -12.38
N GLN A 147 10.50 1.37 -12.95
CA GLN A 147 11.16 2.02 -14.07
C GLN A 147 12.56 2.49 -13.67
N ASP A 148 12.70 3.19 -12.54
CA ASP A 148 13.99 3.66 -12.02
C ASP A 148 14.99 2.50 -11.82
N GLN A 149 14.50 1.34 -11.36
CA GLN A 149 15.34 0.15 -11.17
C GLN A 149 15.78 -0.45 -12.51
N THR A 150 14.88 -0.49 -13.49
CA THR A 150 15.18 -1.02 -14.83
C THR A 150 16.19 -0.15 -15.55
N ASP A 151 16.07 1.17 -15.43
CA ASP A 151 17.00 2.12 -16.04
C ASP A 151 18.39 2.01 -15.39
N SER A 152 18.46 1.83 -14.06
CA SER A 152 19.72 1.62 -13.35
C SER A 152 20.41 0.31 -13.73
N ASP A 153 19.66 -0.78 -13.90
CA ASP A 153 20.22 -2.08 -14.34
C ASP A 153 20.76 -2.00 -15.79
N THR A 154 20.29 -1.04 -16.58
CA THR A 154 20.72 -0.84 -17.97
C THR A 154 21.99 0.02 -18.06
N ASP A 155 22.16 0.99 -17.15
CA ASP A 155 23.31 1.91 -17.15
C ASP A 155 24.62 1.25 -16.68
N GLU A 156 24.57 0.19 -15.87
CA GLU A 156 25.76 -0.57 -15.47
C GLU A 156 26.45 -1.32 -16.62
N TRP A 157 25.78 -1.50 -17.77
CA TRP A 157 26.33 -2.19 -18.94
C TRP A 157 27.35 -1.35 -19.74
N TRP A 158 27.49 -0.04 -19.50
CA TRP A 158 28.30 0.87 -20.32
C TRP A 158 29.70 1.24 -19.77
N VAL A 159 30.17 0.57 -18.72
CA VAL A 159 31.51 0.84 -18.15
C VAL A 159 32.46 -0.35 -18.32
N VAL A 160 32.57 -0.84 -19.54
CA VAL A 160 33.78 -1.59 -19.95
C VAL A 160 34.46 -0.79 -21.02
N GLY A 161 35.26 0.18 -20.62
CA GLY A 161 36.25 0.79 -21.47
C GLY A 161 37.23 -0.29 -21.94
N GLU A 162 37.44 -0.38 -23.26
CA GLU A 162 38.52 -1.18 -23.83
C GLU A 162 39.86 -0.76 -23.18
N PRO A 163 40.69 -1.70 -22.73
CA PRO A 163 42.03 -1.34 -22.31
C PRO A 163 42.81 -0.81 -23.48
N ASP A 164 43.42 0.40 -23.35
CA ASP A 164 44.35 0.96 -24.30
C ASP A 164 45.43 -0.07 -24.58
N GLU A 165 45.51 -0.58 -25.83
CA GLU A 165 46.62 -1.34 -26.29
C GLU A 165 47.82 -0.38 -26.39
N GLU A 166 48.70 -0.37 -25.40
CA GLU A 166 50.03 0.18 -25.51
C GLU A 166 50.78 -0.63 -26.58
N SER A 167 50.96 -0.02 -27.75
CA SER A 167 51.87 -0.50 -28.79
C SER A 167 53.31 -0.24 -28.35
N PRO A 168 54.26 -1.12 -28.69
CA PRO A 168 55.66 -1.12 -28.30
C PRO A 168 56.53 -0.01 -28.93
#